data_cfcd5a566d4b921749586baf64339ea1
#
_entry.id   cfcd5a566d4b921749586baf64339ea1
#
_cell.length_a   1.000
_cell.length_b   1.000
_cell.length_c   1.000
_cell.angle_alpha   90.00
_cell.angle_beta   90.00
_cell.angle_gamma   90.00
#
_symmetry.space_group_name_H-M   'P 1'
#
loop_
_entity.id
_entity.type
_entity.pdbx_description
1 polymer ?
#
loop_
_entity_poly.entity_id
_entity_poly.type
_entity_poly.pdbx_seq_one_letter_code
_entity_poly.pdbx_strand_id
1 'polypeptide(L)'
;MEAADALIYRHLRLDALRLSPSSFGGLFEEEQAKDVSEFVDAIGRNAISGAWNGTGDLVGTVGLFARAGVKLLHKGVLFGLFVAPDWRTKGIGRALVQHVIREARPSMEALQLAVATPSTSAVRLYRECGFREYGLERRALKIGGEYVDEYLMELTFDDC
;
A
#
# COMPACT_ATOMS: atom_id res chain seq x y z
N MET A 1 9.79 -6.60 -6.27
CA MET A 1 10.63 -5.62 -7.02
C MET A 1 12.06 -5.69 -6.51
N GLU A 2 13.01 -5.33 -7.34
CA GLU A 2 14.44 -5.36 -7.05
C GLU A 2 15.03 -3.95 -7.05
N ALA A 3 16.27 -3.79 -6.59
CA ALA A 3 16.97 -2.50 -6.56
C ALA A 3 17.02 -1.78 -7.93
N ALA A 4 17.11 -2.56 -9.03
CA ALA A 4 17.09 -2.03 -10.40
C ALA A 4 15.77 -1.33 -10.75
N ASP A 5 14.68 -1.67 -10.07
CA ASP A 5 13.36 -1.09 -10.32
C ASP A 5 13.12 0.24 -9.59
N ALA A 6 14.08 0.71 -8.77
CA ALA A 6 13.90 1.85 -7.88
C ALA A 6 13.52 3.14 -8.62
N LEU A 7 14.07 3.37 -9.81
CA LEU A 7 13.75 4.58 -10.59
C LEU A 7 12.31 4.55 -11.11
N ILE A 8 11.87 3.42 -11.67
CA ILE A 8 10.51 3.28 -12.19
C ILE A 8 9.48 3.26 -11.04
N TYR A 9 9.84 2.64 -9.90
CA TYR A 9 9.03 2.70 -8.68
C TYR A 9 8.88 4.14 -8.17
N ARG A 10 9.98 4.90 -8.11
CA ARG A 10 9.96 6.32 -7.74
C ARG A 10 8.98 7.11 -8.61
N HIS A 11 9.01 6.93 -9.93
CA HIS A 11 8.10 7.63 -10.83
C HIS A 11 6.64 7.30 -10.51
N LEU A 12 6.28 6.02 -10.42
CA LEU A 12 4.91 5.61 -10.11
C LEU A 12 4.47 6.07 -8.72
N ARG A 13 5.38 6.08 -7.74
CA ARG A 13 5.10 6.56 -6.37
C ARG A 13 4.81 8.05 -6.35
N LEU A 14 5.57 8.85 -7.09
CA LEU A 14 5.32 10.29 -7.21
C LEU A 14 3.99 10.58 -7.92
N ASP A 15 3.64 9.82 -8.94
CA ASP A 15 2.33 9.92 -9.59
C ASP A 15 1.20 9.56 -8.61
N ALA A 16 1.38 8.54 -7.79
CA ALA A 16 0.41 8.15 -6.76
C ALA A 16 0.14 9.29 -5.78
N LEU A 17 1.18 9.94 -5.28
CA LEU A 17 1.07 11.06 -4.34
C LEU A 17 0.43 12.30 -4.98
N ARG A 18 0.73 12.58 -6.24
CA ARG A 18 0.15 13.69 -6.98
C ARG A 18 -1.33 13.49 -7.29
N LEU A 19 -1.70 12.27 -7.72
CA LEU A 19 -3.05 11.95 -8.18
C LEU A 19 -4.01 11.61 -7.05
N SER A 20 -3.50 11.19 -5.90
CA SER A 20 -4.31 10.72 -4.77
C SER A 20 -3.70 11.14 -3.43
N PRO A 21 -3.49 12.45 -3.19
CA PRO A 21 -2.77 12.94 -1.99
C PRO A 21 -3.44 12.52 -0.67
N SER A 22 -4.75 12.36 -0.65
CA SER A 22 -5.50 11.93 0.54
C SER A 22 -5.44 10.42 0.81
N SER A 23 -4.83 9.66 -0.08
CA SER A 23 -4.73 8.19 0.05
C SER A 23 -3.39 7.72 0.62
N PHE A 24 -2.46 8.65 0.88
CA PHE A 24 -1.12 8.32 1.34
C PHE A 24 -0.67 9.30 2.43
N GLY A 25 0.04 8.78 3.43
CA GLY A 25 0.62 9.61 4.50
C GLY A 25 1.87 10.39 4.10
N GLY A 26 2.48 10.09 2.93
CA GLY A 26 3.64 10.82 2.42
C GLY A 26 3.23 12.08 1.64
N LEU A 27 4.11 13.08 1.60
CA LEU A 27 3.96 14.29 0.79
C LEU A 27 4.76 14.18 -0.51
N PHE A 28 4.17 14.66 -1.61
CA PHE A 28 4.80 14.64 -2.93
C PHE A 28 6.15 15.37 -2.91
N GLU A 29 6.19 16.57 -2.33
CA GLU A 29 7.38 17.43 -2.26
C GLU A 29 8.51 16.77 -1.48
N GLU A 30 8.20 16.10 -0.38
CA GLU A 30 9.17 15.36 0.43
C GLU A 30 9.73 14.16 -0.33
N GLU A 31 8.86 13.37 -0.96
CA GLU A 31 9.30 12.19 -1.69
C GLU A 31 10.00 12.54 -3.01
N GLN A 32 9.65 13.64 -3.65
CA GLN A 32 10.35 14.15 -4.84
C GLN A 32 11.79 14.57 -4.52
N ALA A 33 12.03 15.10 -3.31
CA ALA A 33 13.36 15.54 -2.88
C ALA A 33 14.31 14.37 -2.55
N LYS A 34 13.80 13.15 -2.38
CA LYS A 34 14.59 11.96 -2.07
C LYS A 34 15.42 11.49 -3.25
N ASP A 35 16.63 11.04 -2.95
CA ASP A 35 17.48 10.36 -3.92
C ASP A 35 16.93 8.97 -4.28
N VAL A 36 17.30 8.46 -5.46
CA VAL A 36 16.91 7.11 -5.91
C VAL A 36 17.39 6.03 -4.95
N SER A 37 18.55 6.24 -4.29
CA SER A 37 19.08 5.33 -3.26
C SER A 37 18.12 5.09 -2.10
N GLU A 38 17.32 6.08 -1.70
CA GLU A 38 16.31 5.92 -0.66
C GLU A 38 15.17 4.99 -1.09
N PHE A 39 14.84 4.99 -2.39
CA PHE A 39 13.87 4.03 -2.96
C PHE A 39 14.47 2.64 -3.09
N VAL A 40 15.76 2.50 -3.39
CA VAL A 40 16.50 1.22 -3.31
C VAL A 40 16.40 0.65 -1.89
N ASP A 41 16.68 1.49 -0.88
CA ASP A 41 16.58 1.11 0.53
C ASP A 41 15.15 0.73 0.93
N ALA A 42 14.15 1.46 0.44
CA ALA A 42 12.74 1.15 0.70
C ALA A 42 12.34 -0.21 0.13
N ILE A 43 12.77 -0.53 -1.10
CA ILE A 43 12.56 -1.84 -1.73
C ILE A 43 13.28 -2.94 -0.93
N GLY A 44 14.51 -2.69 -0.49
CA GLY A 44 15.29 -3.66 0.27
C GLY A 44 14.76 -3.95 1.68
N ARG A 45 14.12 -2.94 2.32
CA ARG A 45 13.54 -3.09 3.67
C ARG A 45 12.13 -3.64 3.70
N ASN A 46 11.39 -3.48 2.61
CA ASN A 46 9.98 -3.85 2.52
C ASN A 46 9.77 -4.77 1.32
N ALA A 47 8.83 -5.69 1.43
CA ALA A 47 8.39 -6.48 0.28
C ALA A 47 7.49 -5.60 -0.61
N ILE A 48 8.08 -4.88 -1.56
CA ILE A 48 7.33 -4.08 -2.53
C ILE A 48 7.11 -4.92 -3.80
N SER A 49 5.85 -5.09 -4.18
CA SER A 49 5.42 -5.82 -5.36
C SER A 49 4.87 -4.89 -6.42
N GLY A 50 5.15 -5.19 -7.67
CA GLY A 50 4.71 -4.41 -8.83
C GLY A 50 3.81 -5.21 -9.76
N ALA A 51 2.85 -4.53 -10.37
CA ALA A 51 2.10 -5.03 -11.52
C ALA A 51 2.66 -4.40 -12.80
N TRP A 52 3.01 -5.22 -13.76
CA TRP A 52 3.64 -4.83 -15.01
C TRP A 52 2.68 -5.08 -16.17
N ASN A 53 2.65 -4.17 -17.16
CA ASN A 53 1.90 -4.39 -18.39
C ASN A 53 2.68 -5.25 -19.41
N GLY A 54 2.07 -5.53 -20.55
CA GLY A 54 2.71 -6.34 -21.61
C GLY A 54 3.90 -5.66 -22.31
N THR A 55 4.11 -4.35 -22.10
CA THR A 55 5.23 -3.57 -22.64
C THR A 55 6.36 -3.37 -21.62
N GLY A 56 6.19 -3.88 -20.38
CA GLY A 56 7.20 -3.77 -19.34
C GLY A 56 7.11 -2.49 -18.50
N ASP A 57 5.99 -1.75 -18.57
CA ASP A 57 5.78 -0.58 -17.72
C ASP A 57 5.16 -0.99 -16.38
N LEU A 58 5.60 -0.36 -15.30
CA LEU A 58 5.03 -0.55 -13.97
C LEU A 58 3.71 0.23 -13.87
N VAL A 59 2.61 -0.50 -13.72
CA VAL A 59 1.25 0.08 -13.73
C VAL A 59 0.55 0.01 -12.38
N GLY A 60 1.13 -0.64 -11.41
CA GLY A 60 0.62 -0.69 -10.05
C GLY A 60 1.64 -1.20 -9.05
N THR A 61 1.48 -0.82 -7.79
CA THR A 61 2.36 -1.25 -6.69
C THR A 61 1.56 -1.53 -5.43
N VAL A 62 2.15 -2.32 -4.55
CA VAL A 62 1.71 -2.55 -3.17
C VAL A 62 2.91 -2.94 -2.34
N GLY A 63 2.93 -2.58 -1.07
CA GLY A 63 3.99 -2.94 -0.14
C GLY A 63 3.47 -3.75 1.04
N LEU A 64 4.38 -4.53 1.62
CA LEU A 64 4.19 -5.29 2.85
C LEU A 64 5.40 -5.09 3.75
N PHE A 65 5.18 -4.82 5.04
CA PHE A 65 6.23 -4.93 6.04
C PHE A 65 5.70 -5.60 7.32
N ALA A 66 6.58 -6.31 8.02
CA ALA A 66 6.29 -6.84 9.35
C ALA A 66 6.36 -5.72 10.39
N ARG A 67 5.44 -5.72 11.37
CA ARG A 67 5.52 -4.76 12.47
C ARG A 67 6.77 -5.00 13.32
N ALA A 68 7.41 -3.93 13.76
CA ALA A 68 8.60 -4.00 14.59
C ALA A 68 8.25 -4.41 16.03
N GLY A 69 9.15 -5.22 16.63
CA GLY A 69 9.03 -5.68 18.01
C GLY A 69 8.51 -7.11 18.12
N VAL A 70 9.16 -7.91 18.98
CA VAL A 70 8.91 -9.36 19.13
C VAL A 70 7.43 -9.70 19.34
N LYS A 71 6.70 -8.88 20.08
CA LYS A 71 5.27 -9.08 20.36
C LYS A 71 4.35 -8.74 19.17
N LEU A 72 4.88 -8.16 18.09
CA LEU A 72 4.11 -7.66 16.95
C LEU A 72 4.49 -8.36 15.63
N LEU A 73 5.52 -9.21 15.64
CA LEU A 73 6.04 -9.88 14.43
C LEU A 73 5.01 -10.77 13.72
N HIS A 74 3.97 -11.20 14.44
CA HIS A 74 2.86 -11.96 13.87
C HIS A 74 1.91 -11.11 12.99
N LYS A 75 2.14 -9.79 12.94
CA LYS A 75 1.30 -8.85 12.16
C LYS A 75 2.10 -8.18 11.06
N GLY A 76 1.52 -8.15 9.87
CA GLY A 76 2.01 -7.39 8.74
C GLY A 76 1.17 -6.14 8.48
N VAL A 77 1.75 -5.18 7.78
CA VAL A 77 1.06 -3.98 7.30
C VAL A 77 1.13 -3.93 5.79
N LEU A 78 -0.04 -3.94 5.15
CA LEU A 78 -0.21 -3.65 3.73
C LEU A 78 -0.23 -2.14 3.56
N PHE A 79 0.59 -1.61 2.65
CA PHE A 79 0.68 -0.18 2.41
C PHE A 79 0.91 0.14 0.92
N GLY A 80 0.73 1.40 0.55
CA GLY A 80 1.16 1.92 -0.74
C GLY A 80 0.48 1.30 -1.95
N LEU A 81 -0.75 0.75 -1.81
CA LEU A 81 -1.51 0.25 -2.94
C LEU A 81 -1.86 1.41 -3.89
N PHE A 82 -1.39 1.31 -5.11
CA PHE A 82 -1.72 2.23 -6.19
C PHE A 82 -1.83 1.48 -7.52
N VAL A 83 -2.78 1.92 -8.35
CA VAL A 83 -2.90 1.49 -9.76
C VAL A 83 -3.05 2.74 -10.60
N ALA A 84 -2.23 2.86 -11.63
CA ALA A 84 -2.27 3.96 -12.59
C ALA A 84 -3.69 4.10 -13.21
N PRO A 85 -4.19 5.35 -13.42
CA PRO A 85 -5.58 5.59 -13.80
C PRO A 85 -6.07 4.74 -14.98
N ASP A 86 -5.29 4.66 -16.06
CA ASP A 86 -5.63 3.94 -17.29
C ASP A 86 -5.71 2.40 -17.10
N TRP A 87 -5.22 1.92 -15.96
CA TRP A 87 -5.15 0.50 -15.61
C TRP A 87 -6.12 0.11 -14.51
N ARG A 88 -6.90 1.06 -14.00
CA ARG A 88 -7.94 0.80 -13.00
C ARG A 88 -9.09 -0.02 -13.58
N THR A 89 -9.92 -0.59 -12.73
CA THR A 89 -11.09 -1.44 -13.08
C THR A 89 -10.78 -2.74 -13.84
N LYS A 90 -9.50 -3.03 -14.09
CA LYS A 90 -9.03 -4.25 -14.76
C LYS A 90 -8.62 -5.37 -13.78
N GLY A 91 -9.00 -5.27 -12.50
CA GLY A 91 -8.69 -6.28 -11.48
C GLY A 91 -7.28 -6.21 -10.89
N ILE A 92 -6.41 -5.28 -11.35
CA ILE A 92 -4.99 -5.19 -10.92
C ILE A 92 -4.87 -4.93 -9.42
N GLY A 93 -5.66 -4.01 -8.87
CA GLY A 93 -5.64 -3.73 -7.42
C GLY A 93 -5.99 -4.96 -6.58
N ARG A 94 -7.00 -5.72 -7.00
CA ARG A 94 -7.37 -6.99 -6.36
C ARG A 94 -6.23 -8.02 -6.45
N ALA A 95 -5.61 -8.17 -7.62
CA ALA A 95 -4.51 -9.10 -7.82
C ALA A 95 -3.31 -8.77 -6.92
N LEU A 96 -2.97 -7.46 -6.78
CA LEU A 96 -1.92 -6.98 -5.90
C LEU A 96 -2.22 -7.27 -4.42
N VAL A 97 -3.44 -6.96 -3.94
CA VAL A 97 -3.84 -7.26 -2.55
C VAL A 97 -3.80 -8.77 -2.28
N GLN A 98 -4.35 -9.58 -3.19
CA GLN A 98 -4.32 -11.03 -3.06
C GLN A 98 -2.89 -11.61 -3.10
N HIS A 99 -1.99 -10.99 -3.85
CA HIS A 99 -0.57 -11.36 -3.85
C HIS A 99 0.04 -11.14 -2.45
N VAL A 100 -0.15 -9.96 -1.85
CA VAL A 100 0.34 -9.66 -0.49
C VAL A 100 -0.25 -10.62 0.54
N ILE A 101 -1.54 -10.95 0.45
CA ILE A 101 -2.18 -11.93 1.34
C ILE A 101 -1.48 -13.30 1.26
N ARG A 102 -1.17 -13.77 0.03
CA ARG A 102 -0.45 -15.05 -0.15
C ARG A 102 0.98 -15.01 0.41
N GLU A 103 1.69 -13.92 0.21
CA GLU A 103 3.06 -13.73 0.72
C GLU A 103 3.10 -13.65 2.25
N ALA A 104 2.12 -13.03 2.87
CA ALA A 104 2.06 -12.84 4.32
C ALA A 104 1.66 -14.12 5.08
N ARG A 105 0.72 -14.89 4.53
CA ARG A 105 0.11 -16.04 5.22
C ARG A 105 1.08 -17.07 5.82
N PRO A 106 2.24 -17.41 5.21
CA PRO A 106 3.16 -18.39 5.80
C PRO A 106 3.89 -17.93 7.06
N SER A 107 3.95 -16.62 7.33
CA SER A 107 4.81 -16.04 8.38
C SER A 107 4.08 -15.06 9.31
N MET A 108 2.83 -14.75 9.02
CA MET A 108 2.02 -13.77 9.77
C MET A 108 0.65 -14.37 10.11
N GLU A 109 0.08 -13.92 11.22
CA GLU A 109 -1.27 -14.30 11.67
C GLU A 109 -2.33 -13.28 11.21
N ALA A 110 -1.91 -12.05 10.91
CA ALA A 110 -2.82 -10.99 10.46
C ALA A 110 -2.13 -9.96 9.57
N LEU A 111 -2.91 -9.38 8.66
CA LEU A 111 -2.56 -8.17 7.91
C LEU A 111 -3.41 -7.00 8.37
N GLN A 112 -2.78 -5.86 8.56
CA GLN A 112 -3.44 -4.60 8.89
C GLN A 112 -3.19 -3.57 7.79
N LEU A 113 -4.09 -2.61 7.66
CA LEU A 113 -3.95 -1.42 6.82
C LEU A 113 -4.76 -0.26 7.38
N ALA A 114 -4.39 0.95 6.98
CA ALA A 114 -5.21 2.14 7.13
C ALA A 114 -5.64 2.63 5.75
N VAL A 115 -6.88 3.11 5.62
CA VAL A 115 -7.42 3.63 4.36
C VAL A 115 -8.29 4.85 4.62
N ALA A 116 -8.01 5.93 3.88
CA ALA A 116 -8.78 7.17 3.97
C ALA A 116 -10.28 6.93 3.71
N THR A 117 -11.14 7.42 4.59
CA THR A 117 -12.59 7.19 4.52
C THR A 117 -13.22 7.64 3.19
N PRO A 118 -12.74 8.71 2.50
CA PRO A 118 -13.25 9.09 1.19
C PRO A 118 -12.83 8.15 0.05
N SER A 119 -11.84 7.29 0.25
CA SER A 119 -11.34 6.35 -0.77
C SER A 119 -12.27 5.13 -0.90
N THR A 120 -13.53 5.36 -1.24
CA THR A 120 -14.61 4.35 -1.23
C THR A 120 -14.32 3.13 -2.08
N SER A 121 -13.65 3.29 -3.22
CA SER A 121 -13.24 2.19 -4.09
C SER A 121 -12.18 1.29 -3.45
N ALA A 122 -11.22 1.87 -2.72
CA ALA A 122 -10.20 1.12 -2.00
C ALA A 122 -10.81 0.40 -0.78
N VAL A 123 -11.66 1.08 -0.01
CA VAL A 123 -12.40 0.47 1.11
C VAL A 123 -13.20 -0.75 0.64
N ARG A 124 -13.94 -0.60 -0.46
CA ARG A 124 -14.70 -1.71 -1.05
C ARG A 124 -13.77 -2.86 -1.47
N LEU A 125 -12.66 -2.57 -2.13
CA LEU A 125 -11.68 -3.55 -2.56
C LEU A 125 -11.15 -4.37 -1.37
N TYR A 126 -10.76 -3.70 -0.29
CA TYR A 126 -10.26 -4.37 0.90
C TYR A 126 -11.32 -5.25 1.57
N ARG A 127 -12.56 -4.77 1.68
CA ARG A 127 -13.70 -5.59 2.19
C ARG A 127 -13.91 -6.84 1.33
N GLU A 128 -13.87 -6.72 0.01
CA GLU A 128 -14.00 -7.83 -0.92
C GLU A 128 -12.81 -8.81 -0.87
N CYS A 129 -11.63 -8.36 -0.41
CA CYS A 129 -10.47 -9.21 -0.13
C CYS A 129 -10.47 -9.81 1.28
N GLY A 130 -11.53 -9.58 2.08
CA GLY A 130 -11.71 -10.18 3.39
C GLY A 130 -11.32 -9.31 4.58
N PHE A 131 -10.76 -8.12 4.36
CA PHE A 131 -10.44 -7.19 5.44
C PHE A 131 -11.71 -6.66 6.12
N ARG A 132 -11.64 -6.49 7.44
CA ARG A 132 -12.71 -5.94 8.25
C ARG A 132 -12.23 -4.73 9.03
N GLU A 133 -13.11 -3.76 9.20
CA GLU A 133 -12.85 -2.58 10.01
C GLU A 133 -12.81 -2.98 11.48
N TYR A 134 -11.76 -2.55 12.19
CA TYR A 134 -11.64 -2.71 13.64
C TYR A 134 -11.54 -1.37 14.36
N GLY A 135 -11.39 -0.26 13.63
CA GLY A 135 -11.30 1.07 14.21
C GLY A 135 -11.45 2.20 13.19
N LEU A 136 -11.63 3.39 13.70
CA LEU A 136 -11.62 4.65 12.96
C LEU A 136 -10.62 5.59 13.62
N GLU A 137 -9.56 5.96 12.89
CA GLU A 137 -8.63 6.99 13.30
C GLU A 137 -9.15 8.35 12.81
N ARG A 138 -9.60 9.18 13.76
CA ARG A 138 -10.08 10.52 13.44
C ARG A 138 -8.91 11.46 13.22
N ARG A 139 -9.01 12.31 12.19
CA ARG A 139 -7.97 13.28 11.84
C ARG A 139 -6.61 12.61 11.60
N ALA A 140 -6.62 11.43 11.00
CA ALA A 140 -5.42 10.64 10.71
C ALA A 140 -4.44 11.40 9.81
N LEU A 141 -4.96 12.10 8.80
CA LEU A 141 -4.16 12.94 7.91
C LEU A 141 -4.63 14.40 7.96
N LYS A 142 -3.70 15.34 7.73
CA LYS A 142 -3.98 16.76 7.56
C LYS A 142 -3.42 17.24 6.22
N ILE A 143 -4.30 17.64 5.31
CA ILE A 143 -3.94 18.00 3.94
C ILE A 143 -4.55 19.37 3.63
N GLY A 144 -3.72 20.36 3.28
CA GLY A 144 -4.19 21.71 2.95
C GLY A 144 -5.02 22.37 4.06
N GLY A 145 -4.83 21.98 5.33
CA GLY A 145 -5.59 22.48 6.48
C GLY A 145 -6.82 21.65 6.83
N GLU A 146 -7.26 20.76 5.96
CA GLU A 146 -8.39 19.85 6.20
C GLU A 146 -7.93 18.52 6.81
N TYR A 147 -8.79 17.89 7.59
CA TYR A 147 -8.52 16.60 8.21
C TYR A 147 -9.22 15.48 7.45
N VAL A 148 -8.52 14.36 7.32
CA VAL A 148 -9.04 13.12 6.74
C VAL A 148 -9.01 12.03 7.79
N ASP A 149 -10.12 11.33 7.99
CA ASP A 149 -10.21 10.16 8.86
C ASP A 149 -9.78 8.90 8.07
N GLU A 150 -9.27 7.89 8.78
CA GLU A 150 -8.91 6.60 8.20
C GLU A 150 -9.64 5.45 8.89
N TYR A 151 -10.17 4.50 8.09
CA TYR A 151 -10.56 3.20 8.61
C TYR A 151 -9.31 2.37 8.86
N LEU A 152 -9.23 1.78 10.06
CA LEU A 152 -8.25 0.76 10.41
C LEU A 152 -8.87 -0.60 10.09
N MET A 153 -8.25 -1.35 9.18
CA MET A 153 -8.78 -2.63 8.71
C MET A 153 -7.79 -3.76 8.97
N GLU A 154 -8.31 -4.95 9.25
CA GLU A 154 -7.52 -6.15 9.51
C GLU A 154 -8.10 -7.36 8.77
N LEU A 155 -7.23 -8.22 8.28
CA LEU A 155 -7.51 -9.58 7.82
C LEU A 155 -6.72 -10.55 8.69
N THR A 156 -7.41 -11.38 9.46
CA THR A 156 -6.80 -12.47 10.24
C THR A 156 -6.68 -13.72 9.38
N PHE A 157 -5.59 -14.44 9.55
CA PHE A 157 -5.36 -15.74 8.95
C PHE A 157 -5.71 -16.78 10.01
N ASP A 158 -6.99 -17.20 10.05
CA ASP A 158 -7.39 -18.26 10.94
C ASP A 158 -6.62 -19.53 10.58
N ASP A 159 -6.09 -20.22 11.59
CA ASP A 159 -5.52 -21.55 11.42
C ASP A 159 -6.66 -22.48 10.96
N CYS A 160 -6.56 -22.99 9.72
CA CYS A 160 -7.38 -24.09 9.23
C CYS A 160 -6.79 -25.41 9.68
#